data_57caa248ae29d5979d0b57650758d8f3
#
_entry.id   57caa248ae29d5979d0b57650758d8f3
#
_cell.length_a   1.000
_cell.length_b   1.000
_cell.length_c   1.000
_cell.angle_alpha   90.00
_cell.angle_beta   90.00
_cell.angle_gamma   90.00
#
_symmetry.space_group_name_H-M   'P 1'
#
loop_
_entity.id
_entity.type
_entity.pdbx_description
1 polymer ?
#
loop_
_entity_poly.entity_id
_entity_poly.type
_entity_poly.pdbx_seq_one_letter_code
_entity_poly.pdbx_strand_id
1 'polypeptide(L)'
;MRARHDQGRSRAGFTLLEVLVALVIFALSFGVLAQIIQTGLRQSTVAESTAVATSIARSQLARVGTELPLQVGQTEGETEDGMRWHTNIQLAEPPNEDLGIASYQVQVMVSWGSGAAERVTLTTLRIGPVRE
;
A
#
# COMPACT_ATOMS: atom_id res chain seq x y z
N MET A 1 -9.29 -65.80 -50.80
CA MET A 1 -10.20 -64.64 -50.87
C MET A 1 -10.25 -63.99 -49.49
N ARG A 2 -9.48 -62.91 -49.27
CA ARG A 2 -9.35 -62.23 -47.97
C ARG A 2 -10.21 -60.95 -48.04
N ALA A 3 -11.29 -60.95 -47.26
CA ALA A 3 -12.11 -59.72 -47.06
C ALA A 3 -11.34 -58.71 -46.21
N ARG A 4 -11.03 -57.58 -46.77
CA ARG A 4 -10.52 -56.41 -46.02
C ARG A 4 -11.71 -55.79 -45.31
N HIS A 5 -11.73 -55.84 -43.99
CA HIS A 5 -12.57 -54.96 -43.18
C HIS A 5 -12.00 -53.54 -43.26
N ASP A 6 -12.66 -52.72 -44.02
CA ASP A 6 -12.49 -51.27 -44.04
C ASP A 6 -13.17 -50.71 -42.80
N GLN A 7 -12.36 -50.45 -41.75
CA GLN A 7 -12.86 -49.73 -40.57
C GLN A 7 -13.00 -48.28 -40.95
N GLY A 8 -14.24 -47.91 -41.31
CA GLY A 8 -14.63 -46.54 -41.52
C GLY A 8 -14.38 -45.75 -40.26
N ARG A 9 -13.30 -44.95 -40.25
CA ARG A 9 -13.08 -43.91 -39.22
C ARG A 9 -14.26 -42.93 -39.28
N SER A 10 -15.20 -43.08 -38.34
CA SER A 10 -16.22 -42.07 -38.09
C SER A 10 -15.54 -40.77 -37.70
N ARG A 11 -15.50 -39.82 -38.63
CA ARG A 11 -15.13 -38.43 -38.32
C ARG A 11 -16.28 -37.86 -37.51
N ALA A 12 -16.20 -37.96 -36.18
CA ALA A 12 -17.08 -37.26 -35.28
C ALA A 12 -16.74 -35.78 -35.39
N GLY A 13 -17.62 -35.02 -36.07
CA GLY A 13 -17.54 -33.57 -36.09
C GLY A 13 -18.08 -33.00 -34.76
N PHE A 14 -17.57 -31.82 -34.36
CA PHE A 14 -18.12 -31.11 -33.21
C PHE A 14 -19.54 -30.69 -33.44
N THR A 15 -20.38 -30.83 -32.40
CA THR A 15 -21.78 -30.36 -32.46
C THR A 15 -21.82 -28.84 -32.22
N LEU A 16 -22.84 -28.17 -32.80
CA LEU A 16 -23.03 -26.74 -32.57
C LEU A 16 -23.19 -26.42 -31.07
N LEU A 17 -23.87 -27.30 -30.32
CA LEU A 17 -24.05 -27.17 -28.88
C LEU A 17 -22.71 -27.24 -28.11
N GLU A 18 -21.82 -28.14 -28.51
CA GLU A 18 -20.48 -28.30 -27.87
C GLU A 18 -19.64 -27.06 -28.06
N VAL A 19 -19.63 -26.45 -29.24
CA VAL A 19 -18.94 -25.19 -29.52
C VAL A 19 -19.53 -24.06 -28.69
N LEU A 20 -20.84 -24.00 -28.54
CA LEU A 20 -21.53 -22.98 -27.76
C LEU A 20 -21.21 -23.09 -26.28
N VAL A 21 -21.21 -24.31 -25.72
CA VAL A 21 -20.84 -24.58 -24.33
C VAL A 21 -19.35 -24.22 -24.08
N ALA A 22 -18.47 -24.61 -25.00
CA ALA A 22 -17.04 -24.27 -24.90
C ALA A 22 -16.83 -22.76 -24.91
N LEU A 23 -17.57 -22.02 -25.74
CA LEU A 23 -17.45 -20.55 -25.82
C LEU A 23 -17.99 -19.88 -24.54
N VAL A 24 -19.05 -20.40 -23.93
CA VAL A 24 -19.54 -19.90 -22.63
C VAL A 24 -18.51 -20.12 -21.53
N ILE A 25 -17.93 -21.33 -21.44
CA ILE A 25 -16.90 -21.64 -20.43
C ILE A 25 -15.68 -20.74 -20.65
N PHE A 26 -15.26 -20.54 -21.90
CA PHE A 26 -14.16 -19.65 -22.26
C PHE A 26 -14.43 -18.22 -21.84
N ALA A 27 -15.63 -17.69 -22.13
CA ALA A 27 -16.00 -16.32 -21.77
C ALA A 27 -16.01 -16.11 -20.25
N LEU A 28 -16.55 -17.07 -19.48
CA LEU A 28 -16.53 -17.03 -18.02
C LEU A 28 -15.10 -17.05 -17.47
N SER A 29 -14.25 -17.94 -17.99
CA SER A 29 -12.85 -18.04 -17.58
C SER A 29 -12.08 -16.76 -17.88
N PHE A 30 -12.30 -16.15 -19.04
CA PHE A 30 -11.68 -14.89 -19.44
C PHE A 30 -12.12 -13.74 -18.53
N GLY A 31 -13.41 -13.69 -18.16
CA GLY A 31 -13.93 -12.70 -17.22
C GLY A 31 -13.25 -12.74 -15.86
N VAL A 32 -13.05 -13.93 -15.31
CA VAL A 32 -12.34 -14.13 -14.04
C VAL A 32 -10.87 -13.69 -14.14
N LEU A 33 -10.18 -14.05 -15.22
CA LEU A 33 -8.79 -13.64 -15.44
C LEU A 33 -8.65 -12.12 -15.55
N ALA A 34 -9.55 -11.47 -16.29
CA ALA A 34 -9.56 -10.01 -16.42
C ALA A 34 -9.75 -9.32 -15.05
N GLN A 35 -10.61 -9.86 -14.19
CA GLN A 35 -10.82 -9.34 -12.83
C GLN A 35 -9.58 -9.47 -11.96
N ILE A 36 -8.85 -10.60 -12.04
CA ILE A 36 -7.60 -10.82 -11.28
C ILE A 36 -6.55 -9.78 -11.70
N ILE A 37 -6.38 -9.54 -13.00
CA ILE A 37 -5.43 -8.56 -13.51
C ILE A 37 -5.76 -7.16 -13.01
N GLN A 38 -7.02 -6.74 -13.06
CA GLN A 38 -7.44 -5.42 -12.56
C GLN A 38 -7.19 -5.25 -11.07
N THR A 39 -7.43 -6.28 -10.28
CA THR A 39 -7.17 -6.26 -8.84
C THR A 39 -5.66 -6.15 -8.56
N GLY A 40 -4.85 -6.91 -9.29
CA GLY A 40 -3.38 -6.86 -9.17
C GLY A 40 -2.79 -5.48 -9.47
N LEU A 41 -3.28 -4.80 -10.52
CA LEU A 41 -2.82 -3.46 -10.87
C LEU A 41 -3.18 -2.42 -9.79
N ARG A 42 -4.37 -2.48 -9.21
CA ARG A 42 -4.77 -1.59 -8.11
C ARG A 42 -3.91 -1.80 -6.87
N GLN A 43 -3.62 -3.05 -6.51
CA GLN A 43 -2.76 -3.36 -5.36
C GLN A 43 -1.34 -2.85 -5.55
N SER A 44 -0.80 -2.91 -6.76
CA SER A 44 0.53 -2.39 -7.10
C SER A 44 0.63 -0.88 -6.86
N THR A 45 -0.37 -0.11 -7.30
CA THR A 45 -0.41 1.35 -7.11
C THR A 45 -0.49 1.74 -5.63
N VAL A 46 -1.30 1.02 -4.83
CA VAL A 46 -1.41 1.26 -3.38
C VAL A 46 -0.08 0.94 -2.68
N ALA A 47 0.58 -0.17 -3.05
CA ALA A 47 1.86 -0.54 -2.48
C ALA A 47 2.95 0.49 -2.77
N GLU A 48 3.01 1.02 -3.99
CA GLU A 48 3.94 2.08 -4.38
C GLU A 48 3.71 3.37 -3.58
N SER A 49 2.48 3.86 -3.51
CA SER A 49 2.14 5.05 -2.73
C SER A 49 2.47 4.88 -1.25
N THR A 50 2.21 3.70 -0.68
CA THR A 50 2.54 3.37 0.70
C THR A 50 4.05 3.37 0.95
N ALA A 51 4.84 2.84 0.02
CA ALA A 51 6.30 2.84 0.12
C ALA A 51 6.88 4.26 0.08
N VAL A 52 6.40 5.11 -0.83
CA VAL A 52 6.80 6.52 -0.92
C VAL A 52 6.41 7.27 0.35
N ALA A 53 5.16 7.13 0.81
CA ALA A 53 4.69 7.77 2.04
C ALA A 53 5.50 7.34 3.27
N THR A 54 5.87 6.06 3.36
CA THR A 54 6.73 5.55 4.43
C THR A 54 8.14 6.16 4.38
N SER A 55 8.69 6.35 3.19
CA SER A 55 9.99 7.01 3.00
C SER A 55 9.94 8.46 3.47
N ILE A 56 8.90 9.20 3.11
CA ILE A 56 8.67 10.58 3.54
C ILE A 56 8.54 10.64 5.08
N ALA A 57 7.74 9.77 5.67
CA ALA A 57 7.54 9.72 7.12
C ALA A 57 8.85 9.45 7.87
N ARG A 58 9.69 8.55 7.37
CA ARG A 58 11.02 8.27 7.94
C ARG A 58 11.96 9.47 7.82
N SER A 59 11.95 10.15 6.68
CA SER A 59 12.72 11.36 6.46
C SER A 59 12.32 12.46 7.44
N GLN A 60 11.03 12.70 7.63
CA GLN A 60 10.54 13.68 8.59
C GLN A 60 10.92 13.31 10.05
N LEU A 61 10.80 12.03 10.42
CA LEU A 61 11.24 11.56 11.73
C LEU A 61 12.75 11.78 11.95
N ALA A 62 13.58 11.57 10.94
CA ALA A 62 15.02 11.75 11.03
C ALA A 62 15.41 13.23 11.23
N ARG A 63 14.63 14.16 10.71
CA ARG A 63 14.87 15.62 10.84
C ARG A 63 14.55 16.14 12.24
N VAL A 64 13.62 15.52 12.97
CA VAL A 64 13.30 15.92 14.35
C VAL A 64 14.47 15.62 15.27
N GLY A 65 14.95 16.63 15.97
CA GLY A 65 16.12 16.56 16.86
C GLY A 65 17.47 16.76 16.17
N THR A 66 17.50 16.86 14.84
CA THR A 66 18.70 17.18 14.05
C THR A 66 18.58 18.55 13.37
N GLU A 67 17.58 18.68 12.49
CA GLU A 67 17.29 19.93 11.79
C GLU A 67 16.14 20.71 12.45
N LEU A 68 15.17 19.99 12.99
CA LEU A 68 14.03 20.56 13.70
C LEU A 68 14.21 20.38 15.21
N PRO A 69 13.91 21.41 16.02
CA PRO A 69 14.05 21.29 17.47
C PRO A 69 13.10 20.22 18.01
N LEU A 70 13.60 19.45 19.01
CA LEU A 70 12.77 18.49 19.75
C LEU A 70 12.02 19.27 20.85
N GLN A 71 10.88 19.83 20.49
CA GLN A 71 9.98 20.58 21.39
C GLN A 71 8.52 20.25 21.06
N VAL A 72 7.65 20.37 22.05
CA VAL A 72 6.22 20.15 21.87
C VAL A 72 5.68 21.09 20.79
N GLY A 73 4.95 20.55 19.84
CA GLY A 73 4.38 21.33 18.74
C GLY A 73 3.96 20.46 17.56
N GLN A 74 3.44 21.13 16.56
CA GLN A 74 2.97 20.50 15.32
C GLN A 74 3.55 21.26 14.13
N THR A 75 3.94 20.50 13.11
CA THR A 75 4.36 21.02 11.81
C THR A 75 3.73 20.21 10.70
N GLU A 76 3.42 20.85 9.60
CA GLU A 76 2.80 20.23 8.45
C GLU A 76 3.40 20.77 7.14
N GLY A 77 3.20 20.04 6.07
CA GLY A 77 3.63 20.45 4.75
C GLY A 77 3.14 19.49 3.68
N GLU A 78 3.48 19.80 2.45
CA GLU A 78 3.12 19.03 1.26
C GLU A 78 4.36 18.82 0.41
N THR A 79 4.45 17.65 -0.21
CA THR A 79 5.50 17.31 -1.17
C THR A 79 5.09 17.75 -2.57
N GLU A 80 6.04 17.82 -3.50
CA GLU A 80 5.76 18.12 -4.92
C GLU A 80 4.79 17.14 -5.57
N ASP A 81 4.75 15.90 -5.08
CA ASP A 81 3.84 14.85 -5.54
C ASP A 81 2.43 14.93 -4.89
N GLY A 82 2.14 15.98 -4.12
CA GLY A 82 0.84 16.20 -3.49
C GLY A 82 0.57 15.33 -2.25
N MET A 83 1.59 14.70 -1.67
CA MET A 83 1.47 14.02 -0.38
C MET A 83 1.59 15.01 0.75
N ARG A 84 0.64 15.00 1.68
CA ARG A 84 0.63 15.85 2.87
C ARG A 84 1.22 15.12 4.06
N TRP A 85 2.12 15.76 4.77
CA TRP A 85 2.68 15.23 6.00
C TRP A 85 2.35 16.15 7.19
N HIS A 86 2.15 15.51 8.33
CA HIS A 86 1.87 16.17 9.60
C HIS A 86 2.74 15.53 10.69
N THR A 87 3.53 16.34 11.36
CA THR A 87 4.38 15.92 12.48
C THR A 87 3.83 16.49 13.77
N ASN A 88 3.62 15.64 14.76
CA ASN A 88 3.16 16.01 16.09
C ASN A 88 4.16 15.54 17.12
N ILE A 89 4.63 16.46 17.97
CA ILE A 89 5.57 16.20 19.04
C ILE A 89 4.91 16.52 20.37
N GLN A 90 4.84 15.54 21.25
CA GLN A 90 4.24 15.66 22.57
C GLN A 90 5.18 15.07 23.63
N LEU A 91 5.04 15.52 24.88
CA LEU A 91 5.69 14.86 26.00
C LEU A 91 5.07 13.46 26.18
N ALA A 92 5.91 12.43 26.22
CA ALA A 92 5.46 11.06 26.46
C ALA A 92 5.23 10.80 27.94
N GLU A 93 6.07 11.43 28.81
CA GLU A 93 6.02 11.34 30.26
C GLU A 93 6.37 12.72 30.87
N PRO A 94 6.02 12.95 32.13
CA PRO A 94 6.48 14.15 32.83
C PRO A 94 8.01 14.28 32.78
N PRO A 95 8.54 15.50 32.56
CA PRO A 95 9.97 15.71 32.49
C PRO A 95 10.67 15.29 33.78
N ASN A 96 11.87 14.74 33.66
CA ASN A 96 12.74 14.54 34.81
C ASN A 96 13.53 15.84 35.04
N GLU A 97 13.09 16.65 35.99
CA GLU A 97 13.69 17.95 36.32
C GLU A 97 15.10 17.81 36.88
N ASP A 98 15.37 16.73 37.64
CA ASP A 98 16.69 16.50 38.24
C ASP A 98 17.77 16.26 37.18
N LEU A 99 17.40 15.64 36.05
CA LEU A 99 18.34 15.35 34.96
C LEU A 99 18.23 16.35 33.82
N GLY A 100 17.24 17.24 33.83
CA GLY A 100 17.00 18.21 32.75
C GLY A 100 16.61 17.55 31.41
N ILE A 101 16.09 16.33 31.44
CA ILE A 101 15.70 15.56 30.25
C ILE A 101 14.21 15.25 30.24
N ALA A 102 13.68 15.11 29.04
CA ALA A 102 12.30 14.70 28.81
C ALA A 102 12.21 13.64 27.71
N SER A 103 11.17 12.82 27.79
CA SER A 103 10.79 11.89 26.74
C SER A 103 9.72 12.50 25.86
N TYR A 104 9.96 12.52 24.57
CA TYR A 104 9.05 13.07 23.56
C TYR A 104 8.53 11.94 22.69
N GLN A 105 7.22 11.90 22.50
CA GLN A 105 6.61 11.08 21.47
C GLN A 105 6.52 11.92 20.19
N VAL A 106 7.16 11.44 19.15
CA VAL A 106 7.12 12.04 17.81
C VAL A 106 6.28 11.17 16.91
N GLN A 107 5.22 11.72 16.38
CA GLN A 107 4.34 11.05 15.42
C GLN A 107 4.36 11.79 14.10
N VAL A 108 4.63 11.07 13.02
CA VAL A 108 4.53 11.59 11.66
C VAL A 108 3.46 10.82 10.91
N MET A 109 2.51 11.56 10.36
CA MET A 109 1.46 11.04 9.48
C MET A 109 1.69 11.58 8.08
N VAL A 110 1.67 10.70 7.08
CA VAL A 110 1.69 11.07 5.66
C VAL A 110 0.42 10.55 5.02
N SER A 111 -0.30 11.40 4.33
CA SER A 111 -1.55 11.08 3.65
C SER A 111 -1.49 11.48 2.18
N TRP A 112 -2.19 10.71 1.34
CA TRP A 112 -2.33 10.95 -0.10
C TRP A 112 -3.76 10.66 -0.55
N GLY A 113 -4.12 11.18 -1.72
CA GLY A 113 -5.47 11.00 -2.24
C GLY A 113 -6.53 11.70 -1.40
N SER A 114 -7.79 11.30 -1.58
CA SER A 114 -8.96 11.87 -0.90
C SER A 114 -9.61 10.92 0.11
N GLY A 115 -9.07 9.70 0.26
CA GLY A 115 -9.60 8.67 1.16
C GLY A 115 -8.99 8.72 2.56
N ALA A 116 -9.81 8.51 3.59
CA ALA A 116 -9.34 8.43 4.98
C ALA A 116 -8.39 7.24 5.26
N ALA A 117 -8.37 6.24 4.38
CA ALA A 117 -7.54 5.05 4.49
C ALA A 117 -6.14 5.20 3.85
N GLU A 118 -5.93 6.25 3.05
CA GLU A 118 -4.70 6.47 2.31
C GLU A 118 -3.70 7.29 3.15
N ARG A 119 -3.17 6.66 4.19
CA ARG A 119 -2.19 7.27 5.10
C ARG A 119 -1.26 6.25 5.73
N VAL A 120 -0.07 6.72 6.07
CA VAL A 120 0.94 6.02 6.87
C VAL A 120 1.21 6.85 8.10
N THR A 121 1.26 6.21 9.26
CA THR A 121 1.62 6.87 10.53
C THR A 121 2.81 6.13 11.15
N LEU A 122 3.87 6.86 11.43
CA LEU A 122 5.03 6.37 12.17
C LEU A 122 5.13 7.11 13.50
N THR A 123 5.42 6.37 14.56
CA THR A 123 5.59 6.92 15.90
C THR A 123 6.92 6.45 16.48
N THR A 124 7.65 7.34 17.14
CA THR A 124 8.88 7.02 17.85
C THR A 124 8.95 7.78 19.17
N LEU A 125 9.78 7.30 20.09
CA LEU A 125 10.14 8.01 21.31
C LEU A 125 11.55 8.58 21.17
N ARG A 126 11.74 9.81 21.60
CA ARG A 126 13.04 10.47 21.65
C ARG A 126 13.25 11.10 23.02
N ILE A 127 14.51 11.02 23.48
CA ILE A 127 14.94 11.68 24.71
C ILE A 127 15.72 12.91 24.31
N GLY A 128 15.44 14.03 24.97
CA GLY A 128 16.13 15.28 24.74
C GLY A 128 16.03 16.22 25.93
N PRO A 129 16.67 17.38 25.86
CA PRO A 129 16.59 18.36 26.93
C PRO A 129 15.16 18.87 27.09
N VAL A 130 14.80 19.20 28.33
CA VAL A 130 13.54 19.91 28.61
C VAL A 130 13.58 21.26 27.91
N ARG A 131 12.64 21.50 26.99
CA ARG A 131 12.49 22.79 26.32
C ARG A 131 11.04 23.25 26.52
N GLU A 132 10.89 24.44 27.07
CA GLU A 132 9.62 25.15 27.17
C GLU A 132 9.21 25.73 25.82
#